data_dcde53ecc843fb66ea2b34e3a3619756
#
_entry.id   dcde53ecc843fb66ea2b34e3a3619756
#
_cell.length_a   1.000
_cell.length_b   1.000
_cell.length_c   1.000
_cell.angle_alpha   90.00
_cell.angle_beta   90.00
_cell.angle_gamma   90.00
#
_symmetry.space_group_name_H-M   'P 1'
#
loop_
_entity.id
_entity.type
_entity.pdbx_description
1 polymer ?
#
loop_
_entity_poly.entity_id
_entity_poly.type
_entity_poly.pdbx_seq_one_letter_code
_entity_poly.pdbx_strand_id
1 'polypeptide(L)'
;MKNLDLGKMFGESNQELQKANALKTYLVKLDEILPSEENPYKVEEESVQRLAENIQTYGLFQALTAQKEGTEIRLISGERRYTALKYLVNQGLTYSYNGEDITGYAPICYIKQTSGDTKTMFMISANAHRDLQSDEKNRIIDTALVALEKQVMSGKFSWDGKRKATVISSITGIKEHYVKDYLASKNREIKFAEEDPETIAKIRQSKQVSEEEKTYKNLLKQIKGCIKKFEEFDSYIANTLSDDELSELKHKCFELELHIKEYTIPDLTDFKS
;
A
#
# COMPACT_ATOMS: atom_id res chain seq x y z
N MET A 1 -13.40 -3.40 -18.81
CA MET A 1 -12.36 -4.04 -17.94
C MET A 1 -12.94 -5.37 -17.50
N LYS A 2 -12.35 -6.50 -17.88
CA LYS A 2 -12.77 -7.80 -17.35
C LYS A 2 -12.26 -7.84 -15.92
N ASN A 3 -13.17 -7.87 -14.95
CA ASN A 3 -12.83 -8.08 -13.55
C ASN A 3 -12.00 -9.35 -13.45
N LEU A 4 -10.85 -9.24 -12.75
CA LEU A 4 -10.05 -10.40 -12.38
C LEU A 4 -10.93 -11.24 -11.44
N ASP A 5 -11.38 -12.38 -11.91
CA ASP A 5 -12.23 -13.27 -11.14
C ASP A 5 -11.34 -14.05 -10.14
N LEU A 6 -11.17 -13.45 -8.96
CA LEU A 6 -10.44 -14.09 -7.86
C LEU A 6 -11.05 -15.45 -7.48
N GLY A 7 -12.35 -15.64 -7.72
CA GLY A 7 -13.02 -16.93 -7.51
C GLY A 7 -12.47 -18.03 -8.40
N LYS A 8 -12.11 -17.70 -9.66
CA LYS A 8 -11.44 -18.65 -10.58
C LYS A 8 -9.99 -18.94 -10.20
N MET A 9 -9.29 -17.97 -9.56
CA MET A 9 -7.94 -18.20 -9.06
C MET A 9 -7.90 -19.18 -7.88
N PHE A 10 -8.92 -19.14 -7.03
CA PHE A 10 -8.99 -19.96 -5.79
C PHE A 10 -9.86 -21.22 -5.93
N GLY A 11 -10.44 -21.46 -7.11
CA GLY A 11 -11.33 -22.59 -7.43
C GLY A 11 -12.78 -22.38 -7.00
N GLU A 12 -13.72 -22.77 -7.86
CA GLU A 12 -15.18 -22.64 -7.66
C GLU A 12 -15.67 -23.31 -6.37
N SER A 13 -14.95 -24.33 -5.89
CA SER A 13 -15.26 -25.01 -4.63
C SER A 13 -15.20 -24.13 -3.37
N ASN A 14 -14.50 -22.98 -3.42
CA ASN A 14 -14.42 -22.06 -2.29
C ASN A 14 -15.65 -21.16 -2.16
N GLN A 15 -16.35 -20.84 -3.25
CA GLN A 15 -17.55 -19.99 -3.18
C GLN A 15 -18.73 -20.72 -2.54
N GLU A 16 -18.92 -21.99 -2.83
CA GLU A 16 -19.99 -22.80 -2.21
C GLU A 16 -19.69 -23.08 -0.74
N LEU A 17 -18.43 -23.35 -0.39
CA LEU A 17 -18.01 -23.52 1.01
C LEU A 17 -18.04 -22.21 1.81
N GLN A 18 -17.72 -21.08 1.21
CA GLN A 18 -17.89 -19.77 1.84
C GLN A 18 -19.37 -19.46 2.10
N LYS A 19 -20.28 -19.76 1.16
CA LYS A 19 -21.73 -19.61 1.37
C LYS A 19 -22.26 -20.58 2.43
N ALA A 20 -21.78 -21.81 2.46
CA ALA A 20 -22.22 -22.82 3.44
C ALA A 20 -21.63 -22.59 4.84
N ASN A 21 -20.39 -22.11 4.94
CA ASN A 21 -19.70 -21.90 6.21
C ASN A 21 -19.79 -20.45 6.73
N ALA A 22 -20.16 -19.48 5.91
CA ALA A 22 -20.38 -18.10 6.34
C ALA A 22 -21.49 -17.94 7.39
N LEU A 23 -22.32 -18.97 7.56
CA LEU A 23 -23.42 -19.02 8.54
C LEU A 23 -23.11 -19.86 9.78
N LYS A 24 -21.98 -20.57 9.84
CA LYS A 24 -21.61 -21.40 10.98
C LYS A 24 -20.35 -20.90 11.66
N THR A 25 -20.53 -20.35 12.84
CA THR A 25 -19.47 -20.04 13.78
C THR A 25 -19.40 -21.10 14.86
N TYR A 26 -18.18 -21.44 15.27
CA TYR A 26 -17.89 -22.39 16.31
C TYR A 26 -17.14 -21.67 17.43
N LEU A 27 -17.55 -21.85 18.67
CA LEU A 27 -16.81 -21.34 19.82
C LEU A 27 -15.64 -22.29 20.10
N VAL A 28 -14.44 -21.73 20.07
CA VAL A 28 -13.18 -22.43 20.30
C VAL A 28 -12.44 -21.74 21.42
N LYS A 29 -11.85 -22.49 22.34
CA LYS A 29 -11.01 -21.93 23.41
C LYS A 29 -9.84 -21.14 22.81
N LEU A 30 -9.54 -19.97 23.36
CA LEU A 30 -8.44 -19.12 22.88
C LEU A 30 -7.09 -19.84 22.89
N ASP A 31 -6.87 -20.72 23.86
CA ASP A 31 -5.61 -21.45 23.99
C ASP A 31 -5.43 -22.59 22.97
N GLU A 32 -6.52 -23.01 22.32
CA GLU A 32 -6.50 -23.99 21.22
C GLU A 32 -6.21 -23.35 19.85
N ILE A 33 -6.20 -22.02 19.78
CA ILE A 33 -6.00 -21.28 18.54
C ILE A 33 -4.55 -20.87 18.43
N LEU A 34 -3.91 -21.27 17.34
CA LEU A 34 -2.54 -20.86 17.02
C LEU A 34 -2.55 -19.66 16.06
N PRO A 35 -1.76 -18.61 16.32
CA PRO A 35 -1.58 -17.52 15.39
C PRO A 35 -0.92 -18.01 14.08
N SER A 36 -1.05 -17.25 13.01
CA SER A 36 -0.36 -17.58 11.76
C SER A 36 1.10 -17.14 11.81
N GLU A 37 2.02 -18.07 11.56
CA GLU A 37 3.44 -17.77 11.45
C GLU A 37 3.79 -16.97 10.19
N GLU A 38 2.94 -17.07 9.16
CA GLU A 38 3.14 -16.45 7.84
C GLU A 38 2.43 -15.10 7.72
N ASN A 39 1.92 -14.52 8.82
CA ASN A 39 1.20 -13.24 8.76
C ASN A 39 2.15 -12.09 8.37
N PRO A 40 1.98 -11.46 7.19
CA PRO A 40 2.85 -10.37 6.76
C PRO A 40 2.55 -9.04 7.49
N TYR A 41 1.47 -8.97 8.27
CA TYR A 41 1.02 -7.75 8.91
C TYR A 41 1.52 -7.64 10.35
N LYS A 42 2.01 -6.46 10.72
CA LYS A 42 2.34 -6.15 12.11
C LYS A 42 1.07 -5.88 12.93
N VAL A 43 1.08 -6.34 14.17
CA VAL A 43 0.03 -6.06 15.15
C VAL A 43 0.60 -5.06 16.15
N GLU A 44 0.11 -3.81 16.09
CA GLU A 44 0.52 -2.74 16.98
C GLU A 44 -0.23 -2.83 18.30
N GLU A 45 0.49 -2.76 19.41
CA GLU A 45 -0.04 -2.95 20.77
C GLU A 45 -1.14 -1.92 21.12
N GLU A 46 -0.91 -0.65 20.82
CA GLU A 46 -1.90 0.42 21.04
C GLU A 46 -3.21 0.19 20.28
N SER A 47 -3.09 -0.32 19.05
CA SER A 47 -4.23 -0.68 18.21
C SER A 47 -5.00 -1.89 18.77
N VAL A 48 -4.32 -2.82 19.43
CA VAL A 48 -4.92 -3.97 20.11
C VAL A 48 -5.66 -3.52 21.36
N GLN A 49 -5.07 -2.65 22.18
CA GLN A 49 -5.70 -2.16 23.40
C GLN A 49 -6.99 -1.40 23.10
N ARG A 50 -6.97 -0.47 22.14
CA ARG A 50 -8.20 0.23 21.70
C ARG A 50 -9.27 -0.73 21.18
N LEU A 51 -8.88 -1.79 20.47
CA LEU A 51 -9.82 -2.79 20.01
C LEU A 51 -10.37 -3.63 21.17
N ALA A 52 -9.56 -3.95 22.17
CA ALA A 52 -9.99 -4.68 23.37
C ALA A 52 -11.02 -3.87 24.17
N GLU A 53 -10.81 -2.58 24.37
CA GLU A 53 -11.78 -1.68 25.03
C GLU A 53 -13.11 -1.65 24.27
N ASN A 54 -13.06 -1.56 22.94
CA ASN A 54 -14.27 -1.61 22.12
C ASN A 54 -15.00 -2.98 22.25
N ILE A 55 -14.26 -4.08 22.23
CA ILE A 55 -14.83 -5.42 22.38
C ILE A 55 -15.43 -5.61 23.78
N GLN A 56 -14.78 -5.11 24.82
CA GLN A 56 -15.32 -5.14 26.19
C GLN A 56 -16.63 -4.37 26.29
N THR A 57 -16.71 -3.21 25.65
CA THR A 57 -17.89 -2.32 25.76
C THR A 57 -19.06 -2.79 24.91
N TYR A 58 -18.80 -3.18 23.66
CA TYR A 58 -19.83 -3.42 22.65
C TYR A 58 -19.94 -4.89 22.23
N GLY A 59 -19.05 -5.74 22.69
CA GLY A 59 -18.92 -7.12 22.24
C GLY A 59 -18.11 -7.26 20.96
N LEU A 60 -17.82 -8.50 20.60
CA LEU A 60 -17.14 -8.84 19.34
C LEU A 60 -18.18 -8.91 18.21
N PHE A 61 -18.02 -8.10 17.17
CA PHE A 61 -18.98 -8.07 16.04
C PHE A 61 -18.68 -9.08 14.93
N GLN A 62 -17.43 -9.53 14.82
CA GLN A 62 -17.03 -10.37 13.70
C GLN A 62 -16.21 -11.56 14.17
N ALA A 63 -16.61 -12.75 13.75
CA ALA A 63 -15.88 -13.98 14.01
C ALA A 63 -14.47 -13.95 13.39
N LEU A 64 -13.56 -14.73 13.95
CA LEU A 64 -12.24 -14.97 13.40
C LEU A 64 -12.32 -16.03 12.29
N THR A 65 -11.34 -16.04 11.40
CA THR A 65 -11.24 -17.05 10.35
C THR A 65 -10.05 -17.95 10.61
N ALA A 66 -10.27 -19.25 10.65
CA ALA A 66 -9.22 -20.24 10.89
C ALA A 66 -9.37 -21.45 9.96
N GLN A 67 -8.33 -22.25 9.86
CA GLN A 67 -8.35 -23.55 9.22
C GLN A 67 -7.87 -24.63 10.19
N LYS A 68 -8.28 -25.87 9.95
CA LYS A 68 -7.74 -27.03 10.66
C LYS A 68 -6.52 -27.57 9.93
N GLU A 69 -5.40 -27.70 10.65
CA GLU A 69 -4.16 -28.33 10.20
C GLU A 69 -3.93 -29.58 11.07
N GLY A 70 -4.48 -30.72 10.63
CA GLY A 70 -4.55 -31.90 11.50
C GLY A 70 -5.44 -31.66 12.72
N THR A 71 -4.86 -31.70 13.92
CA THR A 71 -5.53 -31.42 15.19
C THR A 71 -5.45 -29.94 15.60
N GLU A 72 -4.58 -29.17 14.95
CA GLU A 72 -4.35 -27.75 15.26
C GLU A 72 -5.40 -26.85 14.58
N ILE A 73 -5.76 -25.76 15.27
CA ILE A 73 -6.63 -24.70 14.73
C ILE A 73 -5.74 -23.47 14.49
N ARG A 74 -5.43 -23.22 13.23
CA ARG A 74 -4.54 -22.13 12.86
C ARG A 74 -5.30 -20.93 12.28
N LEU A 75 -5.03 -19.77 12.85
CA LEU A 75 -5.66 -18.52 12.46
C LEU A 75 -5.23 -18.11 11.04
N ILE A 76 -6.16 -17.65 10.24
CA ILE A 76 -5.94 -17.12 8.89
C ILE A 76 -6.23 -15.63 8.84
N SER A 77 -7.26 -15.17 9.53
CA SER A 77 -7.60 -13.75 9.62
C SER A 77 -8.23 -13.44 10.97
N GLY A 78 -8.01 -12.19 11.43
CA GLY A 78 -8.53 -11.72 12.71
C GLY A 78 -7.49 -11.72 13.82
N GLU A 79 -6.19 -11.72 13.54
CA GLU A 79 -5.11 -11.76 14.52
C GLU A 79 -5.21 -10.62 15.54
N ARG A 80 -5.49 -9.38 15.10
CA ARG A 80 -5.73 -8.27 16.04
C ARG A 80 -6.87 -8.54 17.01
N ARG A 81 -7.98 -9.15 16.52
CA ARG A 81 -9.12 -9.55 17.35
C ARG A 81 -8.71 -10.64 18.34
N TYR A 82 -8.03 -11.67 17.87
CA TYR A 82 -7.49 -12.73 18.71
C TYR A 82 -6.58 -12.18 19.82
N THR A 83 -5.65 -11.31 19.48
CA THR A 83 -4.74 -10.69 20.45
C THR A 83 -5.52 -9.82 21.46
N ALA A 84 -6.54 -9.09 21.01
CA ALA A 84 -7.40 -8.30 21.87
C ALA A 84 -8.22 -9.17 22.83
N LEU A 85 -8.76 -10.31 22.39
CA LEU A 85 -9.46 -11.27 23.25
C LEU A 85 -8.51 -11.87 24.30
N LYS A 86 -7.29 -12.27 23.92
CA LYS A 86 -6.27 -12.74 24.88
C LYS A 86 -5.88 -11.66 25.89
N TYR A 87 -5.76 -10.42 25.44
CA TYR A 87 -5.49 -9.30 26.33
C TYR A 87 -6.61 -9.15 27.37
N LEU A 88 -7.89 -9.18 26.97
CA LEU A 88 -9.03 -9.10 27.89
C LEU A 88 -9.02 -10.21 28.92
N VAL A 89 -8.83 -11.46 28.48
CA VAL A 89 -8.75 -12.62 29.39
C VAL A 89 -7.60 -12.47 30.40
N ASN A 90 -6.43 -12.03 29.95
CA ASN A 90 -5.27 -11.81 30.80
C ASN A 90 -5.49 -10.70 31.85
N GLN A 91 -6.36 -9.72 31.55
CA GLN A 91 -6.78 -8.68 32.48
C GLN A 91 -7.95 -9.10 33.36
N GLY A 92 -8.48 -10.31 33.21
CA GLY A 92 -9.66 -10.78 33.96
C GLY A 92 -10.97 -10.09 33.53
N LEU A 93 -11.01 -9.53 32.31
CA LEU A 93 -12.15 -8.83 31.76
C LEU A 93 -13.01 -9.77 30.90
N THR A 94 -14.32 -9.53 30.92
CA THR A 94 -15.30 -10.31 30.14
C THR A 94 -15.60 -9.66 28.80
N TYR A 95 -16.11 -10.46 27.86
CA TYR A 95 -16.57 -9.99 26.56
C TYR A 95 -17.64 -10.89 25.97
N SER A 96 -18.43 -10.34 25.07
CA SER A 96 -19.56 -11.01 24.47
C SER A 96 -19.46 -11.13 22.95
N TYR A 97 -20.22 -12.06 22.40
CA TYR A 97 -20.47 -12.19 20.97
C TYR A 97 -21.97 -12.49 20.76
N ASN A 98 -22.63 -11.71 19.88
CA ASN A 98 -24.08 -11.78 19.68
C ASN A 98 -24.90 -11.66 20.98
N GLY A 99 -24.40 -10.91 21.97
CA GLY A 99 -25.03 -10.70 23.25
C GLY A 99 -24.82 -11.80 24.30
N GLU A 100 -24.11 -12.87 23.95
CA GLU A 100 -23.76 -13.97 24.88
C GLU A 100 -22.33 -13.79 25.39
N ASP A 101 -22.10 -14.04 26.68
CA ASP A 101 -20.76 -14.07 27.26
C ASP A 101 -19.98 -15.27 26.70
N ILE A 102 -18.85 -15.00 26.05
CA ILE A 102 -17.96 -16.00 25.47
C ILE A 102 -16.56 -15.91 26.04
N THR A 103 -16.38 -15.33 27.23
CA THR A 103 -15.06 -15.11 27.83
C THR A 103 -14.23 -16.40 27.85
N GLY A 104 -12.99 -16.30 27.35
CA GLY A 104 -12.07 -17.44 27.15
C GLY A 104 -12.27 -18.20 25.83
N TYR A 105 -13.25 -17.85 25.02
CA TYR A 105 -13.50 -18.45 23.71
C TYR A 105 -13.47 -17.40 22.59
N ALA A 106 -13.27 -17.87 21.37
CA ALA A 106 -13.43 -17.06 20.17
C ALA A 106 -14.40 -17.73 19.18
N PRO A 107 -15.29 -16.95 18.52
CA PRO A 107 -16.10 -17.45 17.44
C PRO A 107 -15.25 -17.61 16.18
N ILE A 108 -15.18 -18.83 15.64
CA ILE A 108 -14.37 -19.20 14.49
C ILE A 108 -15.25 -19.59 13.31
N CYS A 109 -15.01 -18.96 12.17
CA CYS A 109 -15.45 -19.45 10.87
C CYS A 109 -14.33 -20.30 10.26
N TYR A 110 -14.58 -21.57 10.02
CA TYR A 110 -13.60 -22.43 9.37
C TYR A 110 -13.65 -22.26 7.86
N ILE A 111 -12.47 -22.15 7.26
CA ILE A 111 -12.29 -22.26 5.80
C ILE A 111 -11.71 -23.61 5.44
N LYS A 112 -11.85 -23.99 4.16
CA LYS A 112 -11.19 -25.17 3.64
C LYS A 112 -9.67 -25.05 3.81
N GLN A 113 -9.06 -26.16 4.19
CA GLN A 113 -7.61 -26.20 4.35
C GLN A 113 -6.90 -25.75 3.07
N THR A 114 -6.09 -24.74 3.20
CA THR A 114 -5.20 -24.20 2.17
C THR A 114 -3.77 -24.24 2.70
N SER A 115 -2.79 -24.44 1.83
CA SER A 115 -1.38 -24.54 2.23
C SER A 115 -0.49 -23.68 1.33
N GLY A 116 0.69 -23.34 1.86
CA GLY A 116 1.72 -22.60 1.13
C GLY A 116 1.20 -21.30 0.51
N ASP A 117 1.54 -21.06 -0.75
CA ASP A 117 1.31 -19.80 -1.43
C ASP A 117 -0.18 -19.41 -1.55
N THR A 118 -1.08 -20.41 -1.63
CA THR A 118 -2.54 -20.17 -1.65
C THR A 118 -3.01 -19.60 -0.30
N LYS A 119 -2.49 -20.11 0.82
CA LYS A 119 -2.78 -19.59 2.17
C LYS A 119 -2.29 -18.15 2.31
N THR A 120 -1.04 -17.88 1.91
CA THR A 120 -0.44 -16.53 1.94
C THR A 120 -1.27 -15.55 1.12
N MET A 121 -1.67 -15.92 -0.10
CA MET A 121 -2.51 -15.08 -0.96
C MET A 121 -3.89 -14.79 -0.35
N PHE A 122 -4.51 -15.79 0.28
CA PHE A 122 -5.77 -15.61 0.98
C PHE A 122 -5.63 -14.63 2.15
N MET A 123 -4.57 -14.75 2.95
CA MET A 123 -4.31 -13.84 4.06
C MET A 123 -4.11 -12.39 3.58
N ILE A 124 -3.39 -12.19 2.50
CA ILE A 124 -3.18 -10.87 1.89
C ILE A 124 -4.52 -10.32 1.40
N SER A 125 -5.29 -11.09 0.65
CA SER A 125 -6.59 -10.68 0.10
C SER A 125 -7.62 -10.35 1.20
N ALA A 126 -7.64 -11.12 2.29
CA ALA A 126 -8.53 -10.87 3.42
C ALA A 126 -8.24 -9.54 4.15
N ASN A 127 -7.06 -8.97 3.97
CA ASN A 127 -6.62 -7.71 4.56
C ASN A 127 -6.46 -6.56 3.53
N ALA A 128 -6.96 -6.74 2.31
CA ALA A 128 -6.77 -5.80 1.19
C ALA A 128 -7.33 -4.38 1.43
N HIS A 129 -8.22 -4.22 2.40
CA HIS A 129 -8.83 -2.93 2.75
C HIS A 129 -8.17 -2.25 3.97
N ARG A 130 -7.10 -2.87 4.53
CA ARG A 130 -6.39 -2.30 5.65
C ARG A 130 -5.59 -1.08 5.21
N ASP A 131 -5.62 -0.02 6.01
CA ASP A 131 -4.69 1.11 5.81
C ASP A 131 -3.28 0.70 6.24
N LEU A 132 -2.32 0.88 5.34
CA LEU A 132 -0.96 0.35 5.46
C LEU A 132 0.05 1.47 5.34
N GLN A 133 1.10 1.41 6.15
CA GLN A 133 2.29 2.25 6.00
C GLN A 133 3.13 1.80 4.79
N SER A 134 4.02 2.69 4.32
CA SER A 134 4.83 2.42 3.11
C SER A 134 5.64 1.13 3.20
N ASP A 135 6.28 0.88 4.34
CA ASP A 135 7.10 -0.31 4.56
C ASP A 135 6.27 -1.61 4.58
N GLU A 136 5.05 -1.54 5.13
CA GLU A 136 4.12 -2.66 5.10
C GLU A 136 3.64 -2.93 3.67
N LYS A 137 3.30 -1.87 2.91
CA LYS A 137 2.93 -1.99 1.49
C LYS A 137 4.01 -2.71 0.70
N ASN A 138 5.27 -2.30 0.86
CA ASN A 138 6.40 -2.89 0.16
C ASN A 138 6.57 -4.38 0.50
N ARG A 139 6.53 -4.75 1.78
CA ARG A 139 6.61 -6.15 2.21
C ARG A 139 5.45 -7.00 1.66
N ILE A 140 4.24 -6.47 1.65
CA ILE A 140 3.07 -7.17 1.15
C ILE A 140 3.17 -7.38 -0.37
N ILE A 141 3.64 -6.38 -1.12
CA ILE A 141 3.90 -6.51 -2.56
C ILE A 141 4.94 -7.61 -2.82
N ASP A 142 6.04 -7.64 -2.07
CA ASP A 142 7.07 -8.66 -2.20
C ASP A 142 6.54 -10.05 -1.86
N THR A 143 5.80 -10.18 -0.76
CA THR A 143 5.20 -11.45 -0.36
C THR A 143 4.21 -11.97 -1.41
N ALA A 144 3.36 -11.08 -1.95
CA ALA A 144 2.43 -11.43 -3.02
C ALA A 144 3.15 -11.85 -4.32
N LEU A 145 4.21 -11.13 -4.69
CA LEU A 145 5.01 -11.45 -5.88
C LEU A 145 5.66 -12.83 -5.75
N VAL A 146 6.31 -13.12 -4.63
CA VAL A 146 6.94 -14.42 -4.37
C VAL A 146 5.91 -15.55 -4.40
N ALA A 147 4.75 -15.37 -3.77
CA ALA A 147 3.68 -16.38 -3.77
C ALA A 147 3.14 -16.63 -5.19
N LEU A 148 2.95 -15.56 -5.99
CA LEU A 148 2.52 -15.69 -7.39
C LEU A 148 3.58 -16.39 -8.26
N GLU A 149 4.85 -16.07 -8.09
CA GLU A 149 5.93 -16.70 -8.85
C GLU A 149 6.03 -18.20 -8.56
N LYS A 150 5.86 -18.61 -7.30
CA LYS A 150 5.76 -20.03 -6.95
C LYS A 150 4.53 -20.71 -7.57
N GLN A 151 3.39 -20.02 -7.64
CA GLN A 151 2.20 -20.53 -8.34
C GLN A 151 2.43 -20.66 -9.85
N VAL A 152 3.19 -19.77 -10.47
CA VAL A 152 3.64 -19.91 -11.87
C VAL A 152 4.50 -21.15 -12.04
N MET A 153 5.50 -21.35 -11.17
CA MET A 153 6.37 -22.54 -11.21
C MET A 153 5.58 -23.85 -11.05
N SER A 154 4.51 -23.82 -10.25
CA SER A 154 3.64 -24.99 -10.05
C SER A 154 2.53 -25.16 -11.11
N GLY A 155 2.50 -24.29 -12.13
CA GLY A 155 1.50 -24.32 -13.21
C GLY A 155 0.08 -23.88 -12.78
N LYS A 156 -0.09 -23.37 -11.56
CA LYS A 156 -1.39 -22.92 -11.04
C LYS A 156 -1.78 -21.51 -11.49
N PHE A 157 -0.82 -20.73 -11.95
CA PHE A 157 -1.02 -19.35 -12.42
C PHE A 157 -0.12 -19.08 -13.63
N SER A 158 -0.55 -18.18 -14.55
CA SER A 158 0.27 -17.67 -15.66
C SER A 158 0.19 -16.15 -15.74
N TRP A 159 1.31 -15.53 -16.08
CA TRP A 159 1.40 -14.09 -16.35
C TRP A 159 0.89 -13.69 -17.74
N ASP A 160 0.57 -14.63 -18.63
CA ASP A 160 0.21 -14.38 -20.02
C ASP A 160 -0.91 -13.32 -20.15
N GLY A 161 -0.63 -12.25 -20.86
CA GLY A 161 -1.53 -11.12 -21.05
C GLY A 161 -1.84 -10.30 -19.78
N LYS A 162 -1.17 -10.56 -18.65
CA LYS A 162 -1.42 -9.90 -17.38
C LYS A 162 -0.26 -9.00 -16.98
N ARG A 163 -0.56 -7.79 -16.51
CA ARG A 163 0.44 -6.86 -15.94
C ARG A 163 0.65 -7.18 -14.47
N LYS A 164 1.91 -7.40 -14.04
CA LYS A 164 2.25 -7.72 -12.64
C LYS A 164 1.63 -6.71 -11.66
N ALA A 165 1.74 -5.41 -11.93
CA ALA A 165 1.18 -4.38 -11.07
C ALA A 165 -0.34 -4.47 -10.91
N THR A 166 -1.08 -4.74 -11.98
CA THR A 166 -2.55 -4.87 -11.93
C THR A 166 -2.97 -6.10 -11.11
N VAL A 167 -2.30 -7.24 -11.30
CA VAL A 167 -2.59 -8.47 -10.56
C VAL A 167 -2.31 -8.28 -9.07
N ILE A 168 -1.12 -7.77 -8.71
CA ILE A 168 -0.74 -7.54 -7.32
C ILE A 168 -1.68 -6.51 -6.67
N SER A 169 -2.02 -5.42 -7.37
CA SER A 169 -2.98 -4.43 -6.89
C SER A 169 -4.35 -5.04 -6.57
N SER A 170 -4.86 -5.91 -7.42
CA SER A 170 -6.17 -6.55 -7.21
C SER A 170 -6.19 -7.49 -6.00
N ILE A 171 -5.07 -8.10 -5.66
CA ILE A 171 -4.95 -9.04 -4.54
C ILE A 171 -4.68 -8.30 -3.23
N THR A 172 -3.81 -7.31 -3.26
CA THR A 172 -3.34 -6.60 -2.07
C THR A 172 -4.23 -5.41 -1.68
N GLY A 173 -5.07 -4.92 -2.59
CA GLY A 173 -5.82 -3.67 -2.43
C GLY A 173 -4.95 -2.41 -2.52
N ILE A 174 -3.63 -2.55 -2.70
CA ILE A 174 -2.71 -1.42 -2.85
C ILE A 174 -2.90 -0.80 -4.25
N LYS A 175 -2.94 0.51 -4.33
CA LYS A 175 -3.15 1.25 -5.59
C LYS A 175 -2.13 0.85 -6.66
N GLU A 176 -2.60 0.58 -7.88
CA GLU A 176 -1.78 0.05 -8.98
C GLU A 176 -0.56 0.92 -9.30
N HIS A 177 -0.70 2.25 -9.25
CA HIS A 177 0.43 3.14 -9.49
C HIS A 177 1.55 2.95 -8.46
N TYR A 178 1.20 2.78 -7.17
CA TYR A 178 2.17 2.51 -6.11
C TYR A 178 2.92 1.19 -6.36
N VAL A 179 2.18 0.12 -6.69
CA VAL A 179 2.78 -1.19 -7.02
C VAL A 179 3.71 -1.07 -8.23
N LYS A 180 3.30 -0.36 -9.28
CA LYS A 180 4.11 -0.13 -10.48
C LYS A 180 5.42 0.60 -10.15
N ASP A 181 5.35 1.67 -9.36
CA ASP A 181 6.50 2.49 -8.99
C ASP A 181 7.47 1.69 -8.11
N TYR A 182 6.95 0.94 -7.15
CA TYR A 182 7.75 0.06 -6.30
C TYR A 182 8.48 -1.03 -7.10
N LEU A 183 7.78 -1.76 -7.98
CA LEU A 183 8.39 -2.79 -8.83
C LEU A 183 9.44 -2.20 -9.79
N ALA A 184 9.20 -0.99 -10.31
CA ALA A 184 10.17 -0.30 -11.16
C ALA A 184 11.42 0.14 -10.37
N SER A 185 11.27 0.57 -9.11
CA SER A 185 12.39 0.89 -8.22
C SER A 185 13.24 -0.36 -7.93
N LYS A 186 12.58 -1.44 -7.53
CA LYS A 186 13.23 -2.73 -7.24
C LYS A 186 14.00 -3.29 -8.43
N ASN A 187 13.42 -3.26 -9.63
CA ASN A 187 14.10 -3.69 -10.85
C ASN A 187 15.32 -2.83 -11.17
N ARG A 188 15.31 -1.54 -10.84
CA ARG A 188 16.47 -0.66 -10.99
C ARG A 188 17.58 -1.03 -10.00
N GLU A 189 17.23 -1.29 -8.74
CA GLU A 189 18.19 -1.71 -7.71
C GLU A 189 18.88 -3.02 -8.08
N ILE A 190 18.14 -4.00 -8.60
CA ILE A 190 18.70 -5.29 -9.06
C ILE A 190 19.68 -5.05 -10.21
N LYS A 191 19.30 -4.26 -11.23
CA LYS A 191 20.19 -3.92 -12.34
C LYS A 191 21.45 -3.21 -11.90
N PHE A 192 21.34 -2.27 -10.94
CA PHE A 192 22.54 -1.60 -10.38
C PHE A 192 23.44 -2.54 -9.60
N ALA A 193 22.90 -3.56 -8.92
CA ALA A 193 23.70 -4.54 -8.21
C ALA A 193 24.45 -5.51 -9.15
N GLU A 194 23.96 -5.68 -10.37
CA GLU A 194 24.57 -6.54 -11.42
C GLU A 194 25.58 -5.79 -12.30
N GLU A 195 25.61 -4.45 -12.26
CA GLU A 195 26.50 -3.62 -13.09
C GLU A 195 27.82 -3.33 -12.34
N ASP A 196 28.90 -3.15 -13.12
CA ASP A 196 30.19 -2.79 -12.56
C ASP A 196 30.19 -1.32 -12.00
N PRO A 197 31.11 -0.98 -11.07
CA PRO A 197 31.14 0.33 -10.42
C PRO A 197 31.31 1.52 -11.41
N GLU A 198 31.97 1.32 -12.53
CA GLU A 198 32.21 2.38 -13.51
C GLU A 198 30.94 2.70 -14.31
N THR A 199 30.19 1.67 -14.68
CA THR A 199 28.87 1.78 -15.32
C THR A 199 27.87 2.46 -14.39
N ILE A 200 27.87 2.11 -13.08
CA ILE A 200 27.05 2.77 -12.06
C ILE A 200 27.36 4.27 -11.95
N ALA A 201 28.64 4.64 -11.98
CA ALA A 201 29.04 6.06 -11.92
C ALA A 201 28.53 6.85 -13.13
N LYS A 202 28.67 6.32 -14.35
CA LYS A 202 28.15 6.94 -15.59
C LYS A 202 26.62 7.12 -15.56
N ILE A 203 25.87 6.11 -15.06
CA ILE A 203 24.41 6.18 -14.95
C ILE A 203 23.98 7.21 -13.89
N ARG A 204 24.69 7.31 -12.76
CA ARG A 204 24.40 8.34 -11.74
C ARG A 204 24.60 9.74 -12.29
N GLN A 205 25.68 9.97 -13.01
CA GLN A 205 25.99 11.26 -13.63
C GLN A 205 24.94 11.65 -14.69
N SER A 206 24.52 10.72 -15.56
CA SER A 206 23.45 10.96 -16.53
C SER A 206 22.09 11.23 -15.90
N LYS A 207 21.78 10.61 -14.74
CA LYS A 207 20.54 10.87 -13.98
C LYS A 207 20.55 12.24 -13.33
N GLN A 208 21.69 12.69 -12.80
CA GLN A 208 21.82 14.01 -12.20
C GLN A 208 21.53 15.09 -13.24
N VAL A 209 22.13 15.00 -14.41
CA VAL A 209 21.84 15.89 -15.55
C VAL A 209 20.36 15.85 -15.95
N SER A 210 19.74 14.66 -15.98
CA SER A 210 18.31 14.51 -16.29
C SER A 210 17.37 15.15 -15.23
N GLU A 211 17.75 15.13 -13.95
CA GLU A 211 16.99 15.79 -12.89
C GLU A 211 17.13 17.30 -12.94
N GLU A 212 18.31 17.80 -13.21
CA GLU A 212 18.58 19.23 -13.44
C GLU A 212 17.81 19.74 -14.66
N GLU A 213 17.80 18.99 -15.76
CA GLU A 213 17.03 19.31 -16.96
C GLU A 213 15.52 19.34 -16.72
N LYS A 214 14.99 18.42 -15.92
CA LYS A 214 13.57 18.42 -15.50
C LYS A 214 13.26 19.64 -14.64
N THR A 215 14.13 19.96 -13.69
CA THR A 215 13.98 21.12 -12.82
C THR A 215 13.95 22.40 -13.64
N TYR A 216 14.87 22.54 -14.61
CA TYR A 216 14.90 23.64 -15.55
C TYR A 216 13.62 23.75 -16.41
N LYS A 217 13.15 22.64 -16.96
CA LYS A 217 11.89 22.59 -17.74
C LYS A 217 10.67 22.97 -16.90
N ASN A 218 10.63 22.54 -15.63
CA ASN A 218 9.55 22.93 -14.71
C ASN A 218 9.61 24.42 -14.37
N LEU A 219 10.80 24.96 -14.10
CA LEU A 219 11.00 26.37 -13.84
C LEU A 219 10.58 27.23 -15.04
N LEU A 220 11.01 26.86 -16.25
CA LEU A 220 10.58 27.51 -17.50
C LEU A 220 9.05 27.50 -17.68
N LYS A 221 8.40 26.37 -17.36
CA LYS A 221 6.92 26.25 -17.43
C LYS A 221 6.25 27.20 -16.44
N GLN A 222 6.78 27.33 -15.23
CA GLN A 222 6.26 28.25 -14.22
C GLN A 222 6.42 29.69 -14.64
N ILE A 223 7.62 30.08 -15.14
CA ILE A 223 7.89 31.44 -15.64
C ILE A 223 6.95 31.79 -16.80
N LYS A 224 6.79 30.90 -17.80
CA LYS A 224 5.85 31.11 -18.91
C LYS A 224 4.40 31.27 -18.42
N GLY A 225 3.99 30.50 -17.39
CA GLY A 225 2.68 30.62 -16.76
C GLY A 225 2.49 31.96 -16.04
N CYS A 226 3.53 32.48 -15.40
CA CYS A 226 3.51 33.82 -14.79
C CYS A 226 3.40 34.92 -15.86
N ILE A 227 4.23 34.85 -16.93
CA ILE A 227 4.18 35.81 -18.04
C ILE A 227 2.77 35.87 -18.64
N LYS A 228 2.18 34.71 -18.93
CA LYS A 228 0.82 34.64 -19.47
C LYS A 228 -0.22 35.28 -18.54
N LYS A 229 -0.10 35.04 -17.24
CA LYS A 229 -0.99 35.70 -16.25
C LYS A 229 -0.78 37.21 -16.23
N PHE A 230 0.44 37.71 -16.34
CA PHE A 230 0.69 39.14 -16.46
C PHE A 230 0.08 39.72 -17.74
N GLU A 231 0.19 39.06 -18.90
CA GLU A 231 -0.42 39.48 -20.16
C GLU A 231 -1.95 39.54 -20.07
N GLU A 232 -2.58 38.54 -19.43
CA GLU A 232 -4.04 38.51 -19.18
C GLU A 232 -4.46 39.56 -18.15
N PHE A 233 -3.59 39.97 -17.23
CA PHE A 233 -3.87 40.93 -16.14
C PHE A 233 -3.64 42.39 -16.55
N ASP A 234 -2.92 42.64 -17.62
CA ASP A 234 -2.49 43.99 -18.01
C ASP A 234 -3.69 44.93 -18.28
N SER A 235 -4.78 44.42 -18.83
CA SER A 235 -6.02 45.19 -19.02
C SER A 235 -6.83 45.40 -17.73
N TYR A 236 -6.64 44.57 -16.69
CA TYR A 236 -7.37 44.63 -15.42
C TYR A 236 -6.61 45.44 -14.36
N ILE A 237 -5.29 45.38 -14.36
CA ILE A 237 -4.39 46.10 -13.42
C ILE A 237 -4.57 47.61 -13.53
N ALA A 238 -4.72 48.12 -14.74
CA ALA A 238 -4.83 49.56 -14.98
C ALA A 238 -6.04 50.25 -14.34
N ASN A 239 -7.06 49.46 -13.90
CA ASN A 239 -8.32 50.02 -13.41
C ASN A 239 -8.74 49.58 -12.00
N THR A 240 -7.98 48.69 -11.34
CA THR A 240 -8.43 48.07 -10.08
C THR A 240 -7.44 48.08 -8.91
N LEU A 241 -6.16 48.32 -9.17
CA LEU A 241 -5.16 48.40 -8.10
C LEU A 241 -4.96 49.84 -7.63
N SER A 242 -4.78 49.98 -6.33
CA SER A 242 -4.34 51.26 -5.74
C SER A 242 -2.90 51.56 -6.13
N ASP A 243 -2.50 52.85 -6.04
CA ASP A 243 -1.12 53.26 -6.36
C ASP A 243 -0.08 52.54 -5.51
N ASP A 244 -0.40 52.22 -4.25
CA ASP A 244 0.48 51.50 -3.34
C ASP A 244 0.67 50.01 -3.79
N GLU A 245 -0.41 49.32 -4.13
CA GLU A 245 -0.36 47.93 -4.65
C GLU A 245 0.39 47.83 -5.98
N LEU A 246 0.20 48.84 -6.85
CA LEU A 246 0.91 48.92 -8.12
C LEU A 246 2.42 49.18 -7.90
N SER A 247 2.77 49.98 -6.92
CA SER A 247 4.16 50.25 -6.53
C SER A 247 4.83 48.98 -5.97
N GLU A 248 4.15 48.25 -5.10
CA GLU A 248 4.65 46.99 -4.54
C GLU A 248 4.87 45.93 -5.64
N LEU A 249 3.93 45.79 -6.58
CA LEU A 249 4.04 44.87 -7.69
C LEU A 249 5.25 45.20 -8.59
N LYS A 250 5.44 46.48 -8.92
CA LYS A 250 6.60 46.95 -9.69
C LYS A 250 7.92 46.66 -8.97
N HIS A 251 7.95 46.86 -7.65
CA HIS A 251 9.13 46.54 -6.85
C HIS A 251 9.49 45.05 -6.88
N LYS A 252 8.50 44.17 -6.71
CA LYS A 252 8.68 42.72 -6.80
C LYS A 252 9.12 42.24 -8.19
N CYS A 253 8.61 42.83 -9.24
CA CYS A 253 9.07 42.55 -10.61
C CYS A 253 10.52 42.97 -10.82
N PHE A 254 10.93 44.10 -10.28
CA PHE A 254 12.30 44.56 -10.34
C PHE A 254 13.27 43.67 -9.52
N GLU A 255 12.88 43.24 -8.31
CA GLU A 255 13.67 42.27 -7.53
C GLU A 255 13.86 40.95 -8.31
N LEU A 256 12.81 40.45 -8.96
CA LEU A 256 12.88 39.25 -9.79
C LEU A 256 13.82 39.42 -10.97
N GLU A 257 13.77 40.57 -11.64
CA GLU A 257 14.68 40.91 -12.76
C GLU A 257 16.15 40.94 -12.32
N LEU A 258 16.42 41.51 -11.13
CA LEU A 258 17.78 41.53 -10.56
C LEU A 258 18.26 40.11 -10.24
N HIS A 259 17.44 39.29 -9.61
CA HIS A 259 17.80 37.90 -9.34
C HIS A 259 18.08 37.10 -10.63
N ILE A 260 17.30 37.29 -11.69
CA ILE A 260 17.52 36.62 -12.97
C ILE A 260 18.83 37.08 -13.61
N LYS A 261 19.21 38.36 -13.46
CA LYS A 261 20.48 38.90 -14.01
C LYS A 261 21.71 38.45 -13.22
N GLU A 262 21.58 38.21 -11.93
CA GLU A 262 22.67 37.69 -11.08
C GLU A 262 22.97 36.21 -11.35
N TYR A 263 21.98 35.44 -11.87
CA TYR A 263 22.24 34.09 -12.36
C TYR A 263 23.03 34.18 -13.66
N THR A 264 24.36 34.08 -13.58
CA THR A 264 25.22 33.76 -14.73
C THR A 264 24.82 32.37 -15.23
N ILE A 265 23.99 32.31 -16.26
CA ILE A 265 23.76 31.09 -17.02
C ILE A 265 25.09 30.71 -17.62
N PRO A 266 25.71 29.56 -17.28
CA PRO A 266 26.92 29.10 -17.97
C PRO A 266 26.59 29.06 -19.46
N ASP A 267 27.48 29.57 -20.28
CA ASP A 267 27.30 29.66 -21.74
C ASP A 267 26.87 28.28 -22.28
N LEU A 268 25.70 28.21 -22.90
CA LEU A 268 25.13 26.99 -23.50
C LEU A 268 26.02 26.40 -24.63
N THR A 269 27.17 26.99 -24.90
CA THR A 269 28.16 26.53 -25.90
C THR A 269 28.97 25.33 -25.40
N ASP A 270 29.07 25.09 -24.09
CA ASP A 270 29.88 23.99 -23.53
C ASP A 270 29.12 22.61 -23.51
N PHE A 271 27.85 22.59 -23.91
CA PHE A 271 27.04 21.35 -23.96
C PHE A 271 26.95 20.72 -25.36
N LYS A 272 27.77 21.15 -26.32
CA LYS A 272 27.83 20.61 -27.69
C LYS A 272 29.17 19.96 -28.04
N SER A 273 29.77 19.24 -27.12
CA SER A 273 30.90 18.36 -27.45
C SER A 273 30.68 16.95 -26.95
#